data_0edd45147bb7000f978dc35b9afbdf28
#
_entry.id   0edd45147bb7000f978dc35b9afbdf28
#
_cell.length_a   1.000
_cell.length_b   1.000
_cell.length_c   1.000
_cell.angle_alpha   90.00
_cell.angle_beta   90.00
_cell.angle_gamma   90.00
#
_symmetry.space_group_name_H-M   'P 1'
#
loop_
_entity.id
_entity.type
_entity.pdbx_description
1 polymer ?
#
loop_
_entity_poly.entity_id
_entity_poly.type
_entity_poly.pdbx_seq_one_letter_code
_entity_poly.pdbx_strand_id
1 'polypeptide(L)'
;MSDDIFNNIYNKSLDLLSRREHSTKEIREKLLLRFDDCAVIDSVLTKLEKNNLISNLRFAEAYVSSRKRKGFGPKKISFELISKGVSESITNKAITEEGGWSKAAKQVFVKKFKNGKNSDAKDILKQKTFLQNRGFGFKEIESVFSDDML
;
A
#
# COMPACT_ATOMS: atom_id res chain seq x y z
N MET A 1 2.23 36.22 11.79
CA MET A 1 1.07 36.05 11.00
C MET A 1 1.22 34.90 10.07
N SER A 2 1.60 35.09 8.81
CA SER A 2 1.75 33.93 7.93
C SER A 2 2.82 32.97 8.41
N ASP A 3 3.84 33.46 9.11
CA ASP A 3 4.86 32.59 9.69
C ASP A 3 4.30 31.70 10.79
N ASP A 4 3.36 32.21 11.57
CA ASP A 4 2.73 31.43 12.63
C ASP A 4 1.83 30.35 12.04
N ILE A 5 1.10 30.67 10.98
CA ILE A 5 0.26 29.69 10.29
C ILE A 5 1.14 28.61 9.68
N PHE A 6 2.21 29.02 8.99
CA PHE A 6 3.15 28.05 8.41
C PHE A 6 3.72 27.12 9.47
N ASN A 7 4.18 27.68 10.59
CA ASN A 7 4.77 26.88 11.64
C ASN A 7 3.77 25.94 12.28
N ASN A 8 2.53 26.39 12.46
CA ASN A 8 1.49 25.54 13.01
C ASN A 8 1.19 24.34 12.10
N ILE A 9 1.10 24.58 10.80
CA ILE A 9 0.87 23.52 9.83
C ILE A 9 2.08 22.60 9.75
N TYR A 10 3.28 23.17 9.74
CA TYR A 10 4.51 22.40 9.69
C TYR A 10 4.63 21.46 10.91
N ASN A 11 4.37 22.01 12.11
CA ASN A 11 4.46 21.23 13.34
C ASN A 11 3.39 20.13 13.40
N LYS A 12 2.19 20.41 12.89
CA LYS A 12 1.15 19.38 12.82
C LYS A 12 1.57 18.27 11.87
N SER A 13 2.19 18.63 10.75
CA SER A 13 2.69 17.65 9.80
C SER A 13 3.76 16.75 10.42
N LEU A 14 4.69 17.34 11.16
CA LEU A 14 5.72 16.57 11.85
C LEU A 14 5.11 15.60 12.87
N ASP A 15 4.08 16.05 13.57
CA ASP A 15 3.38 15.20 14.52
C ASP A 15 2.76 13.97 13.80
N LEU A 16 2.10 14.20 12.68
CA LEU A 16 1.52 13.11 11.89
C LEU A 16 2.60 12.15 11.39
N LEU A 17 3.69 12.69 10.86
CA LEU A 17 4.77 11.88 10.30
C LEU A 17 5.55 11.13 11.36
N SER A 18 5.54 11.60 12.63
CA SER A 18 6.20 10.89 13.71
C SER A 18 5.48 9.58 14.04
N ARG A 19 4.23 9.44 13.64
CA ARG A 19 3.43 8.24 13.94
C ARG A 19 3.58 7.16 12.89
N ARG A 20 3.72 7.55 11.63
CA ARG A 20 3.97 6.64 10.52
C ARG A 20 4.30 7.43 9.27
N GLU A 21 4.77 6.73 8.24
CA GLU A 21 4.90 7.35 6.92
C GLU A 21 3.51 7.68 6.38
N HIS A 22 3.43 8.77 5.63
CA HIS A 22 2.20 9.20 4.94
C HIS A 22 2.56 9.55 3.51
N SER A 23 1.60 9.38 2.59
CA SER A 23 1.77 9.95 1.27
C SER A 23 1.54 11.45 1.36
N THR A 24 2.05 12.19 0.37
CA THR A 24 1.84 13.64 0.30
C THR A 24 0.34 13.96 0.27
N LYS A 25 -0.43 13.20 -0.51
CA LYS A 25 -1.88 13.39 -0.60
C LYS A 25 -2.56 13.17 0.76
N GLU A 26 -2.16 12.13 1.50
CA GLU A 26 -2.74 11.87 2.82
C GLU A 26 -2.51 13.01 3.79
N ILE A 27 -1.29 13.53 3.84
CA ILE A 27 -0.97 14.64 4.73
C ILE A 27 -1.78 15.87 4.33
N ARG A 28 -1.84 16.15 3.02
CA ARG A 28 -2.60 17.31 2.53
C ARG A 28 -4.06 17.22 2.95
N GLU A 29 -4.67 16.05 2.78
CA GLU A 29 -6.07 15.87 3.16
C GLU A 29 -6.30 16.04 4.66
N LYS A 30 -5.39 15.51 5.48
CA LYS A 30 -5.47 15.67 6.92
C LYS A 30 -5.31 17.12 7.36
N LEU A 31 -4.40 17.85 6.72
CA LEU A 31 -4.19 19.26 7.04
C LEU A 31 -5.40 20.10 6.64
N LEU A 32 -6.05 19.76 5.53
CA LEU A 32 -7.24 20.48 5.08
C LEU A 32 -8.43 20.32 6.03
N LEU A 33 -8.43 19.31 6.88
CA LEU A 33 -9.45 19.17 7.90
C LEU A 33 -9.31 20.18 9.03
N ARG A 34 -8.13 20.78 9.20
CA ARG A 34 -7.84 21.68 10.31
C ARG A 34 -7.46 23.10 9.90
N PHE A 35 -6.98 23.28 8.69
CA PHE A 35 -6.46 24.56 8.21
C PHE A 35 -7.12 24.90 6.87
N ASP A 36 -7.42 26.19 6.67
CA ASP A 36 -8.11 26.64 5.46
C ASP A 36 -7.15 27.12 4.36
N ASP A 37 -5.93 27.47 4.70
CA ASP A 37 -5.02 28.13 3.77
C ASP A 37 -4.29 27.11 2.89
N CYS A 38 -4.88 26.81 1.74
CA CYS A 38 -4.32 25.84 0.80
C CYS A 38 -2.93 26.21 0.33
N ALA A 39 -2.69 27.51 0.10
CA ALA A 39 -1.39 27.96 -0.38
C ALA A 39 -0.29 27.72 0.65
N VAL A 40 -0.58 27.97 1.91
CA VAL A 40 0.39 27.72 2.98
C VAL A 40 0.60 26.24 3.17
N ILE A 41 -0.48 25.44 3.11
CA ILE A 41 -0.37 23.98 3.17
C ILE A 41 0.58 23.47 2.08
N ASP A 42 0.39 23.93 0.84
CA ASP A 42 1.23 23.49 -0.28
C ASP A 42 2.69 23.91 -0.08
N SER A 43 2.93 25.10 0.49
CA SER A 43 4.28 25.53 0.82
C SER A 43 4.93 24.65 1.87
N VAL A 44 4.17 24.26 2.90
CA VAL A 44 4.67 23.35 3.93
C VAL A 44 5.02 22.00 3.32
N LEU A 45 4.14 21.46 2.47
CA LEU A 45 4.39 20.16 1.84
C LEU A 45 5.64 20.20 0.99
N THR A 46 5.84 21.27 0.22
CA THR A 46 7.03 21.44 -0.59
C THR A 46 8.30 21.42 0.27
N LYS A 47 8.28 22.10 1.41
CA LYS A 47 9.43 22.12 2.31
C LYS A 47 9.67 20.74 2.94
N LEU A 48 8.62 20.04 3.32
CA LEU A 48 8.73 18.70 3.88
C LEU A 48 9.33 17.72 2.87
N GLU A 49 8.91 17.82 1.61
CA GLU A 49 9.45 16.99 0.55
C GLU A 49 10.92 17.31 0.30
N LYS A 50 11.24 18.59 0.23
CA LYS A 50 12.61 19.05 0.01
C LYS A 50 13.55 18.55 1.10
N ASN A 51 13.09 18.52 2.33
CA ASN A 51 13.87 18.05 3.47
C ASN A 51 13.76 16.54 3.69
N ASN A 52 13.12 15.84 2.75
CA ASN A 52 12.98 14.39 2.78
C ASN A 52 12.21 13.88 4.02
N LEU A 53 11.36 14.71 4.58
CA LEU A 53 10.51 14.35 5.72
C LEU A 53 9.22 13.67 5.26
N ILE A 54 8.76 13.95 4.04
CA ILE A 54 7.70 13.22 3.36
C ILE A 54 8.31 12.50 2.16
N SER A 55 7.95 11.25 1.95
CA SER A 55 8.42 10.49 0.79
C SER A 55 7.34 9.49 0.39
N ASN A 56 6.78 9.66 -0.80
CA ASN A 56 5.82 8.70 -1.34
C ASN A 56 6.46 7.33 -1.52
N LEU A 57 7.75 7.27 -1.83
CA LEU A 57 8.44 5.99 -1.95
C LEU A 57 8.52 5.26 -0.61
N ARG A 58 8.95 5.95 0.45
CA ARG A 58 9.00 5.32 1.79
C ARG A 58 7.62 4.91 2.26
N PHE A 59 6.60 5.75 1.99
CA PHE A 59 5.22 5.40 2.31
C PHE A 59 4.81 4.13 1.57
N ALA A 60 5.08 4.06 0.26
CA ALA A 60 4.72 2.91 -0.55
C ALA A 60 5.40 1.63 -0.05
N GLU A 61 6.70 1.72 0.27
CA GLU A 61 7.44 0.56 0.76
C GLU A 61 6.84 0.02 2.06
N ALA A 62 6.55 0.90 3.00
CA ALA A 62 5.97 0.51 4.28
C ALA A 62 4.55 -0.05 4.09
N TYR A 63 3.77 0.56 3.21
CA TYR A 63 2.40 0.15 2.94
C TYR A 63 2.36 -1.24 2.31
N VAL A 64 3.19 -1.48 1.29
CA VAL A 64 3.26 -2.77 0.60
C VAL A 64 3.63 -3.87 1.60
N SER A 65 4.65 -3.65 2.40
CA SER A 65 5.10 -4.63 3.38
C SER A 65 4.00 -4.97 4.39
N SER A 66 3.33 -3.94 4.90
CA SER A 66 2.25 -4.10 5.88
C SER A 66 1.06 -4.86 5.29
N ARG A 67 0.62 -4.49 4.10
CA ARG A 67 -0.54 -5.11 3.47
C ARG A 67 -0.25 -6.56 3.06
N LYS A 68 0.96 -6.81 2.59
CA LYS A 68 1.38 -8.17 2.27
C LYS A 68 1.30 -9.07 3.50
N ARG A 69 1.78 -8.60 4.65
CA ARG A 69 1.70 -9.34 5.90
C ARG A 69 0.25 -9.63 6.31
N LYS A 70 -0.68 -8.76 5.93
CA LYS A 70 -2.10 -8.95 6.23
C LYS A 70 -2.80 -9.86 5.21
N GLY A 71 -2.07 -10.35 4.22
CA GLY A 71 -2.61 -11.33 3.27
C GLY A 71 -3.17 -10.75 2.00
N PHE A 72 -2.80 -9.52 1.63
CA PHE A 72 -3.27 -8.91 0.39
C PHE A 72 -2.23 -9.03 -0.70
N GLY A 73 -2.69 -9.09 -1.95
CA GLY A 73 -1.83 -9.28 -3.10
C GLY A 73 -1.49 -7.99 -3.82
N PRO A 74 -0.56 -8.07 -4.80
CA PRO A 74 0.01 -6.87 -5.42
C PRO A 74 -1.00 -6.03 -6.20
N LYS A 75 -2.01 -6.63 -6.81
CA LYS A 75 -2.99 -5.86 -7.59
C LYS A 75 -3.84 -4.96 -6.70
N LYS A 76 -4.29 -5.49 -5.57
CA LYS A 76 -5.09 -4.71 -4.63
C LYS A 76 -4.26 -3.62 -3.99
N ILE A 77 -3.04 -3.94 -3.58
CA ILE A 77 -2.13 -2.98 -2.96
C ILE A 77 -1.80 -1.85 -3.96
N SER A 78 -1.56 -2.21 -5.22
CA SER A 78 -1.28 -1.23 -6.28
C SER A 78 -2.44 -0.24 -6.44
N PHE A 79 -3.66 -0.75 -6.51
CA PHE A 79 -4.85 0.09 -6.60
C PHE A 79 -4.96 1.04 -5.40
N GLU A 80 -4.72 0.51 -4.19
CA GLU A 80 -4.79 1.31 -2.98
C GLU A 80 -3.75 2.42 -2.97
N LEU A 81 -2.52 2.13 -3.37
CA LEU A 81 -1.45 3.12 -3.40
C LEU A 81 -1.75 4.24 -4.40
N ILE A 82 -2.24 3.89 -5.58
CA ILE A 82 -2.60 4.89 -6.59
C ILE A 82 -3.73 5.78 -6.06
N SER A 83 -4.71 5.21 -5.37
CA SER A 83 -5.79 6.00 -4.79
C SER A 83 -5.30 6.93 -3.68
N LYS A 84 -4.16 6.61 -3.06
CA LYS A 84 -3.55 7.45 -2.03
C LYS A 84 -2.56 8.47 -2.60
N GLY A 85 -2.54 8.61 -3.91
CA GLY A 85 -1.74 9.65 -4.58
C GLY A 85 -0.31 9.26 -4.88
N VAL A 86 0.02 7.96 -4.76
CA VAL A 86 1.35 7.48 -5.14
C VAL A 86 1.37 7.22 -6.64
N SER A 87 2.41 7.69 -7.33
CA SER A 87 2.49 7.51 -8.78
C SER A 87 2.59 6.03 -9.16
N GLU A 88 2.20 5.73 -10.39
CA GLU A 88 2.30 4.37 -10.92
C GLU A 88 3.74 3.86 -10.88
N SER A 89 4.69 4.72 -11.23
CA SER A 89 6.12 4.36 -11.23
C SER A 89 6.60 3.95 -9.83
N ILE A 90 6.30 4.76 -8.82
CA ILE A 90 6.69 4.45 -7.44
C ILE A 90 5.98 3.20 -6.94
N THR A 91 4.69 3.07 -7.25
CA THR A 91 3.90 1.92 -6.86
C THR A 91 4.50 0.63 -7.43
N ASN A 92 4.80 0.62 -8.73
CA ASN A 92 5.37 -0.56 -9.37
C ASN A 92 6.74 -0.90 -8.81
N LYS A 93 7.55 0.11 -8.54
CA LYS A 93 8.88 -0.10 -7.94
C LYS A 93 8.75 -0.76 -6.56
N ALA A 94 7.88 -0.22 -5.71
CA ALA A 94 7.71 -0.76 -4.36
C ALA A 94 7.19 -2.19 -4.38
N ILE A 95 6.22 -2.50 -5.24
CA ILE A 95 5.65 -3.84 -5.38
C ILE A 95 6.72 -4.82 -5.87
N THR A 96 7.47 -4.44 -6.89
CA THR A 96 8.48 -5.31 -7.49
C THR A 96 9.63 -5.57 -6.51
N GLU A 97 10.07 -4.54 -5.80
CA GLU A 97 11.18 -4.68 -4.86
C GLU A 97 10.80 -5.52 -3.64
N GLU A 98 9.55 -5.42 -3.20
CA GLU A 98 9.08 -6.28 -2.10
C GLU A 98 9.15 -7.75 -2.52
N GLY A 99 8.64 -8.09 -3.68
CA GLY A 99 8.69 -9.44 -4.23
C GLY A 99 8.04 -10.50 -3.35
N GLY A 100 8.27 -11.76 -3.70
CA GLY A 100 7.78 -12.89 -2.92
C GLY A 100 6.26 -13.08 -2.98
N TRP A 101 5.63 -12.65 -4.05
CA TRP A 101 4.18 -12.64 -4.14
C TRP A 101 3.58 -14.03 -4.32
N SER A 102 4.26 -14.92 -5.04
CA SER A 102 3.78 -16.31 -5.18
C SER A 102 3.85 -17.04 -3.84
N LYS A 103 4.92 -16.83 -3.08
CA LYS A 103 5.03 -17.39 -1.74
C LYS A 103 3.96 -16.83 -0.82
N ALA A 104 3.69 -15.52 -0.92
CA ALA A 104 2.65 -14.88 -0.13
C ALA A 104 1.28 -15.47 -0.45
N ALA A 105 0.98 -15.71 -1.74
CA ALA A 105 -0.28 -16.32 -2.14
C ALA A 105 -0.44 -17.72 -1.54
N LYS A 106 0.63 -18.51 -1.54
CA LYS A 106 0.61 -19.85 -0.94
C LYS A 106 0.33 -19.80 0.56
N GLN A 107 0.95 -18.85 1.26
CA GLN A 107 0.73 -18.67 2.69
C GLN A 107 -0.72 -18.30 3.00
N VAL A 108 -1.29 -17.40 2.21
CA VAL A 108 -2.68 -16.98 2.37
C VAL A 108 -3.61 -18.19 2.11
N PHE A 109 -3.32 -18.94 1.06
CA PHE A 109 -4.10 -20.12 0.72
C PHE A 109 -4.10 -21.15 1.85
N VAL A 110 -2.92 -21.49 2.35
CA VAL A 110 -2.79 -22.50 3.40
C VAL A 110 -3.52 -22.08 4.67
N LYS A 111 -3.45 -20.78 4.99
CA LYS A 111 -4.12 -20.27 6.19
C LYS A 111 -5.64 -20.32 6.06
N LYS A 112 -6.17 -20.08 4.87
CA LYS A 112 -7.61 -20.07 4.63
C LYS A 112 -8.17 -21.47 4.41
N PHE A 113 -7.47 -22.30 3.62
CA PHE A 113 -7.96 -23.61 3.21
C PHE A 113 -7.10 -24.70 3.84
N LYS A 114 -7.38 -24.99 5.09
CA LYS A 114 -6.56 -25.90 5.89
C LYS A 114 -6.57 -27.34 5.38
N ASN A 115 -7.59 -27.72 4.62
CA ASN A 115 -7.65 -29.05 4.03
C ASN A 115 -7.02 -29.10 2.64
N GLY A 116 -6.39 -28.00 2.21
CA GLY A 116 -5.67 -27.97 0.96
C GLY A 116 -6.55 -27.72 -0.26
N LYS A 117 -5.99 -28.02 -1.43
CA LYS A 117 -6.68 -27.78 -2.70
C LYS A 117 -7.82 -28.79 -2.86
N ASN A 118 -8.95 -28.30 -3.38
CA ASN A 118 -10.07 -29.18 -3.70
C ASN A 118 -9.82 -29.87 -5.03
N SER A 119 -10.54 -30.97 -5.27
CA SER A 119 -10.45 -31.70 -6.53
C SER A 119 -11.59 -31.37 -7.49
N ASP A 120 -12.69 -30.85 -6.99
CA ASP A 120 -13.84 -30.48 -7.78
C ASP A 120 -13.61 -29.13 -8.45
N ALA A 121 -13.83 -29.05 -9.77
CA ALA A 121 -13.57 -27.85 -10.55
C ALA A 121 -14.29 -26.62 -10.01
N LYS A 122 -15.52 -26.77 -9.55
CA LYS A 122 -16.31 -25.68 -9.00
C LYS A 122 -15.69 -25.14 -7.72
N ASP A 123 -15.22 -26.03 -6.86
CA ASP A 123 -14.61 -25.62 -5.60
C ASP A 123 -13.22 -25.05 -5.80
N ILE A 124 -12.46 -25.56 -6.77
CA ILE A 124 -11.17 -24.99 -7.15
C ILE A 124 -11.38 -23.54 -7.61
N LEU A 125 -12.41 -23.30 -8.42
CA LEU A 125 -12.71 -21.96 -8.88
C LEU A 125 -13.00 -21.00 -7.72
N LYS A 126 -13.73 -21.47 -6.71
CA LYS A 126 -14.00 -20.67 -5.51
C LYS A 126 -12.71 -20.34 -4.77
N GLN A 127 -11.78 -21.29 -4.67
CA GLN A 127 -10.50 -21.06 -4.02
C GLN A 127 -9.66 -20.05 -4.78
N LYS A 128 -9.64 -20.14 -6.13
CA LYS A 128 -8.93 -19.18 -6.97
C LYS A 128 -9.55 -17.79 -6.86
N THR A 129 -10.89 -17.71 -6.82
CA THR A 129 -11.60 -16.44 -6.67
C THR A 129 -11.28 -15.78 -5.33
N PHE A 130 -11.13 -16.56 -4.27
CA PHE A 130 -10.71 -16.02 -2.98
C PHE A 130 -9.37 -15.29 -3.10
N LEU A 131 -8.39 -15.93 -3.74
CA LEU A 131 -7.07 -15.33 -3.93
C LEU A 131 -7.14 -14.10 -4.84
N GLN A 132 -7.96 -14.16 -5.90
CA GLN A 132 -8.15 -13.04 -6.80
C GLN A 132 -8.72 -11.84 -6.05
N ASN A 133 -9.69 -12.07 -5.17
CA ASN A 133 -10.31 -10.99 -4.38
C ASN A 133 -9.34 -10.38 -3.38
N ARG A 134 -8.32 -11.14 -2.96
CA ARG A 134 -7.26 -10.63 -2.12
C ARG A 134 -6.24 -9.80 -2.90
N GLY A 135 -6.32 -9.83 -4.24
CA GLY A 135 -5.45 -9.01 -5.08
C GLY A 135 -4.29 -9.74 -5.71
N PHE A 136 -4.27 -11.08 -5.65
CA PHE A 136 -3.22 -11.85 -6.32
C PHE A 136 -3.53 -11.98 -7.80
N GLY A 137 -2.48 -11.96 -8.63
CA GLY A 137 -2.62 -12.07 -10.07
C GLY A 137 -2.62 -13.51 -10.55
N PHE A 138 -2.79 -13.66 -11.86
CA PHE A 138 -2.88 -14.99 -12.48
C PHE A 138 -1.66 -15.85 -12.15
N LYS A 139 -0.46 -15.29 -12.27
CA LYS A 139 0.76 -16.07 -12.03
C LYS A 139 0.84 -16.58 -10.60
N GLU A 140 0.55 -15.71 -9.63
CA GLU A 140 0.59 -16.09 -8.23
C GLU A 140 -0.44 -17.16 -7.91
N ILE A 141 -1.65 -17.00 -8.45
CA ILE A 141 -2.72 -17.97 -8.21
C ILE A 141 -2.38 -19.32 -8.84
N GLU A 142 -1.92 -19.32 -10.09
CA GLU A 142 -1.56 -20.56 -10.75
C GLU A 142 -0.40 -21.27 -10.06
N SER A 143 0.53 -20.52 -9.47
CA SER A 143 1.63 -21.12 -8.72
C SER A 143 1.16 -21.89 -7.50
N VAL A 144 0.03 -21.49 -6.91
CA VAL A 144 -0.54 -22.22 -5.77
C VAL A 144 -1.09 -23.58 -6.20
N PHE A 145 -1.66 -23.63 -7.40
CA PHE A 145 -2.34 -24.86 -7.89
C PHE A 145 -1.49 -25.75 -8.77
N SER A 146 -0.34 -25.23 -9.24
CA SER A 146 0.54 -26.01 -10.10
C SER A 146 1.80 -26.45 -9.43
N ASP A 147 1.76 -26.60 -8.18
CA ASP A 147 2.92 -26.75 -7.41
C ASP A 147 3.57 -28.02 -7.42
N ASP A 148 3.09 -28.89 -8.07
CA ASP A 148 3.65 -30.10 -7.94
C ASP A 148 4.99 -30.24 -8.30
N MET A 149 5.39 -29.48 -8.68
CA MET A 149 6.58 -29.57 -9.00
C MET A 149 7.43 -29.69 -8.13
N LEU A 150 7.45 -29.91 -7.69
CA LEU A 150 8.26 -30.14 -6.95
C LEU A 150 8.99 -30.26 -6.86
#